data_9ee8ae73a67a423632ae1d305cfe9ffc
#
_entry.id   9ee8ae73a67a423632ae1d305cfe9ffc
#
_cell.length_a   1.000
_cell.length_b   1.000
_cell.length_c   1.000
_cell.angle_alpha   90.00
_cell.angle_beta   90.00
_cell.angle_gamma   90.00
#
_symmetry.space_group_name_H-M   'P 1'
#
loop_
_entity.id
_entity.type
_entity.pdbx_description
1 polymer ?
#
loop_
_entity_poly.entity_id
_entity_poly.type
_entity_poly.pdbx_seq_one_letter_code
_entity_poly.pdbx_strand_id
1 'polypeptide(L)'
;MSFKLGINIGQGFGESFREGVLATARAGFDACFTGWSDGTDVAARAALIRENGMVYQSIHAPFNKSDALWEDGDAGDAFADQLIRCLHACAENDVPIMVVHPIIGMDKHTPTPLGIERFGRLVAEAEKTPVRVAFENVEGIE
;
A
#
# COMPACT_ATOMS: atom_id res chain seq x y z
N MET A 1 19.06 9.46 20.32
CA MET A 1 17.94 9.18 19.40
C MET A 1 17.64 7.70 19.54
N SER A 2 16.42 7.31 19.89
CA SER A 2 15.98 5.91 19.79
C SER A 2 15.42 5.68 18.38
N PHE A 3 15.84 4.62 17.73
CA PHE A 3 15.26 4.18 16.48
C PHE A 3 13.87 3.60 16.77
N LYS A 4 12.93 3.83 15.85
CA LYS A 4 11.61 3.19 15.86
C LYS A 4 11.65 1.96 14.97
N LEU A 5 11.05 0.87 15.43
CA LEU A 5 10.97 -0.38 14.68
C LEU A 5 9.56 -0.54 14.10
N GLY A 6 9.49 -0.81 12.81
CA GLY A 6 8.24 -1.10 12.11
C GLY A 6 8.26 -2.48 11.46
N ILE A 7 7.10 -3.13 11.34
CA ILE A 7 6.96 -4.46 10.75
C ILE A 7 5.66 -4.58 9.93
N ASN A 8 5.68 -5.47 8.95
CA ASN A 8 4.47 -5.87 8.24
C ASN A 8 3.58 -6.76 9.12
N ILE A 9 2.33 -6.36 9.34
CA ILE A 9 1.32 -7.24 9.90
C ILE A 9 0.64 -7.97 8.74
N GLY A 10 1.34 -8.99 8.26
CA GLY A 10 0.86 -9.89 7.24
C GLY A 10 0.36 -11.22 7.81
N GLN A 11 0.24 -12.23 6.95
CA GLN A 11 -0.05 -13.60 7.36
C GLN A 11 1.12 -14.17 8.17
N GLY A 12 0.82 -14.86 9.27
CA GLY A 12 1.81 -15.60 10.05
C GLY A 12 2.06 -15.10 11.49
N PHE A 13 1.45 -13.99 11.89
CA PHE A 13 1.56 -13.47 13.26
C PHE A 13 0.39 -13.85 14.18
N GLY A 14 -0.49 -14.73 13.74
CA GLY A 14 -1.69 -15.17 14.44
C GLY A 14 -2.73 -15.68 13.46
N GLU A 15 -3.84 -16.23 14.00
CA GLU A 15 -4.97 -16.72 13.20
C GLU A 15 -5.85 -15.58 12.67
N SER A 16 -5.70 -14.38 13.23
CA SER A 16 -6.47 -13.19 12.88
C SER A 16 -5.60 -11.93 12.84
N PHE A 17 -6.08 -10.92 12.12
CA PHE A 17 -5.44 -9.61 12.10
C PHE A 17 -5.28 -9.02 13.52
N ARG A 18 -6.30 -9.19 14.38
CA ARG A 18 -6.26 -8.73 15.78
C ARG A 18 -5.12 -9.38 16.56
N GLU A 19 -4.95 -10.68 16.42
CA GLU A 19 -3.85 -11.40 17.09
C GLU A 19 -2.49 -10.96 16.59
N GLY A 20 -2.36 -10.70 15.28
CA GLY A 20 -1.16 -10.14 14.68
C GLY A 20 -0.81 -8.77 15.27
N VAL A 21 -1.78 -7.87 15.38
CA VAL A 21 -1.58 -6.54 16.02
C VAL A 21 -1.12 -6.69 17.47
N LEU A 22 -1.82 -7.52 18.25
CA LEU A 22 -1.47 -7.73 19.66
C LEU A 22 -0.09 -8.38 19.85
N ALA A 23 0.26 -9.32 18.99
CA ALA A 23 1.59 -9.96 19.04
C ALA A 23 2.70 -8.96 18.69
N THR A 24 2.50 -8.14 17.68
CA THR A 24 3.42 -7.09 17.23
C THR A 24 3.66 -6.04 18.33
N ALA A 25 2.57 -5.56 18.95
CA ALA A 25 2.65 -4.60 20.05
C ALA A 25 3.40 -5.20 21.27
N ARG A 26 3.09 -6.45 21.65
CA ARG A 26 3.79 -7.14 22.74
C ARG A 26 5.28 -7.37 22.45
N ALA A 27 5.64 -7.53 21.18
CA ALA A 27 7.04 -7.66 20.76
C ALA A 27 7.82 -6.34 20.82
N GLY A 28 7.15 -5.21 21.07
CA GLY A 28 7.79 -3.90 21.26
C GLY A 28 8.01 -3.14 19.95
N PHE A 29 7.28 -3.43 18.87
CA PHE A 29 7.32 -2.63 17.66
C PHE A 29 6.58 -1.31 17.84
N ASP A 30 7.14 -0.24 17.30
CA ASP A 30 6.59 1.12 17.36
C ASP A 30 5.61 1.43 16.23
N ALA A 31 5.73 0.71 15.11
CA ALA A 31 4.96 0.97 13.90
C ALA A 31 4.67 -0.32 13.14
N CYS A 32 3.67 -0.25 12.29
CA CYS A 32 3.37 -1.35 11.37
C CYS A 32 2.87 -0.84 10.02
N PHE A 33 2.88 -1.75 9.06
CA PHE A 33 2.23 -1.58 7.78
C PHE A 33 1.45 -2.85 7.40
N THR A 34 0.51 -2.72 6.48
CA THR A 34 -0.35 -3.83 6.05
C THR A 34 -0.57 -3.81 4.55
N GLY A 35 -0.97 -4.93 3.98
CA GLY A 35 -1.56 -4.96 2.64
C GLY A 35 -2.99 -4.43 2.64
N TRP A 36 -3.50 -4.17 1.43
CA TRP A 36 -4.86 -3.72 1.17
C TRP A 36 -5.48 -4.48 0.01
N SER A 37 -6.80 -4.62 0.04
CA SER A 37 -7.63 -5.06 -1.08
C SER A 37 -9.00 -4.39 -0.98
N ASP A 38 -9.76 -4.39 -2.07
CA ASP A 38 -11.15 -3.95 -2.03
C ASP A 38 -11.90 -4.72 -0.92
N GLY A 39 -12.65 -4.01 -0.09
CA GLY A 39 -13.35 -4.58 1.09
C GLY A 39 -12.52 -4.63 2.38
N THR A 40 -11.25 -4.21 2.37
CA THR A 40 -10.48 -4.05 3.61
C THR A 40 -11.07 -2.92 4.45
N ASP A 41 -11.49 -3.23 5.68
CA ASP A 41 -11.89 -2.22 6.67
C ASP A 41 -10.65 -1.55 7.28
N VAL A 42 -10.18 -0.50 6.60
CA VAL A 42 -8.99 0.26 7.04
C VAL A 42 -9.27 1.02 8.33
N ALA A 43 -10.50 1.48 8.54
CA ALA A 43 -10.87 2.21 9.76
C ALA A 43 -10.74 1.32 11.00
N ALA A 44 -11.30 0.11 10.94
CA ALA A 44 -11.17 -0.86 12.05
C ALA A 44 -9.71 -1.26 12.29
N ARG A 45 -8.91 -1.44 11.21
CA ARG A 45 -7.47 -1.73 11.34
C ARG A 45 -6.72 -0.58 11.98
N ALA A 46 -6.95 0.66 11.53
CA ALA A 46 -6.31 1.85 12.05
C ALA A 46 -6.63 2.07 13.54
N ALA A 47 -7.90 1.91 13.93
CA ALA A 47 -8.31 2.00 15.32
C ALA A 47 -7.56 0.97 16.17
N LEU A 48 -7.58 -0.30 15.78
CA LEU A 48 -6.94 -1.39 16.53
C LEU A 48 -5.42 -1.19 16.68
N ILE A 49 -4.73 -0.75 15.62
CA ILE A 49 -3.30 -0.48 15.64
C ILE A 49 -2.97 0.65 16.62
N ARG A 50 -3.73 1.76 16.56
CA ARG A 50 -3.52 2.93 17.41
C ARG A 50 -3.87 2.67 18.88
N GLU A 51 -4.94 1.92 19.15
CA GLU A 51 -5.32 1.48 20.50
C GLU A 51 -4.22 0.65 21.18
N ASN A 52 -3.37 0.00 20.41
CA ASN A 52 -2.23 -0.76 20.91
C ASN A 52 -0.90 0.02 20.89
N GLY A 53 -0.97 1.35 20.75
CA GLY A 53 0.17 2.26 20.88
C GLY A 53 1.12 2.29 19.67
N MET A 54 0.74 1.68 18.55
CA MET A 54 1.56 1.65 17.33
C MET A 54 1.13 2.71 16.33
N VAL A 55 2.08 3.11 15.49
CA VAL A 55 1.82 3.96 14.32
C VAL A 55 1.43 3.09 13.14
N TYR A 56 0.30 3.38 12.49
CA TYR A 56 -0.02 2.81 11.19
C TYR A 56 0.75 3.58 10.13
N GLN A 57 1.94 3.09 9.79
CA GLN A 57 2.93 3.82 8.99
C GLN A 57 2.56 3.89 7.51
N SER A 58 2.15 2.77 6.95
CA SER A 58 1.84 2.68 5.51
C SER A 58 0.90 1.54 5.18
N ILE A 59 0.29 1.66 4.02
CA ILE A 59 -0.43 0.58 3.36
C ILE A 59 0.32 0.20 2.09
N HIS A 60 0.56 -1.09 1.92
CA HIS A 60 1.03 -1.67 0.69
C HIS A 60 -0.16 -1.91 -0.24
N ALA A 61 -0.22 -1.17 -1.34
CA ALA A 61 -1.25 -1.31 -2.34
C ALA A 61 -1.21 -2.70 -3.01
N PRO A 62 -2.30 -3.16 -3.64
CA PRO A 62 -2.26 -4.36 -4.45
C PRO A 62 -1.21 -4.23 -5.56
N PHE A 63 -0.54 -5.32 -5.89
CA PHE A 63 0.51 -5.32 -6.93
C PHE A 63 0.40 -6.48 -7.92
N ASN A 64 -0.48 -7.45 -7.67
CA ASN A 64 -0.61 -8.67 -8.46
C ASN A 64 -1.07 -8.46 -9.91
N LYS A 65 -1.41 -7.24 -10.29
CA LYS A 65 -1.80 -6.84 -11.65
C LYS A 65 -1.08 -5.58 -12.13
N SER A 66 0.07 -5.22 -11.51
CA SER A 66 0.79 -3.99 -11.85
C SER A 66 1.22 -3.94 -13.31
N ASP A 67 1.54 -5.08 -13.92
CA ASP A 67 1.95 -5.15 -15.32
C ASP A 67 0.84 -4.67 -16.26
N ALA A 68 -0.43 -4.90 -15.93
CA ALA A 68 -1.56 -4.42 -16.72
C ALA A 68 -1.60 -2.90 -16.85
N LEU A 69 -0.95 -2.15 -15.95
CA LEU A 69 -0.85 -0.69 -16.08
C LEU A 69 -0.12 -0.26 -17.37
N TRP A 70 0.79 -1.09 -17.87
CA TRP A 70 1.61 -0.82 -19.04
C TRP A 70 1.03 -1.35 -20.35
N GLU A 71 -0.01 -2.18 -20.27
CA GLU A 71 -0.61 -2.89 -21.38
C GLU A 71 -1.89 -2.19 -21.88
N ASP A 72 -2.24 -2.41 -23.14
CA ASP A 72 -3.50 -1.97 -23.70
C ASP A 72 -4.69 -2.71 -23.06
N GLY A 73 -5.82 -2.02 -22.97
CA GLY A 73 -7.09 -2.60 -22.52
C GLY A 73 -7.54 -2.15 -21.14
N ASP A 74 -8.78 -2.52 -20.80
CA ASP A 74 -9.51 -2.02 -19.62
C ASP A 74 -8.94 -2.51 -18.27
N ALA A 75 -8.17 -3.61 -18.30
CA ALA A 75 -7.60 -4.18 -17.08
C ALA A 75 -6.64 -3.22 -16.36
N GLY A 76 -5.85 -2.45 -17.14
CA GLY A 76 -4.95 -1.45 -16.59
C GLY A 76 -5.69 -0.25 -15.99
N ASP A 77 -6.79 0.19 -16.63
CA ASP A 77 -7.63 1.26 -16.09
C ASP A 77 -8.33 0.83 -14.81
N ALA A 78 -8.90 -0.37 -14.79
CA ALA A 78 -9.51 -0.94 -13.60
C ALA A 78 -8.51 -1.07 -12.43
N PHE A 79 -7.26 -1.41 -12.73
CA PHE A 79 -6.22 -1.51 -11.70
C PHE A 79 -5.75 -0.12 -11.24
N ALA A 80 -5.62 0.86 -12.13
CA ALA A 80 -5.35 2.25 -11.74
C ALA A 80 -6.43 2.80 -10.81
N ASP A 81 -7.72 2.53 -11.13
CA ASP A 81 -8.84 2.90 -10.26
C ASP A 81 -8.78 2.18 -8.89
N GLN A 82 -8.32 0.93 -8.85
CA GLN A 82 -8.09 0.21 -7.60
C GLN A 82 -7.00 0.87 -6.75
N LEU A 83 -5.90 1.31 -7.35
CA LEU A 83 -4.85 2.06 -6.65
C LEU A 83 -5.38 3.39 -6.09
N ILE A 84 -6.22 4.11 -6.84
CA ILE A 84 -6.85 5.35 -6.38
C ILE A 84 -7.78 5.09 -5.20
N ARG A 85 -8.56 4.00 -5.20
CA ARG A 85 -9.37 3.61 -4.03
C ARG A 85 -8.51 3.30 -2.81
N CYS A 86 -7.38 2.64 -2.99
CA CYS A 86 -6.42 2.40 -1.90
C CYS A 86 -5.86 3.71 -1.33
N LEU A 87 -5.53 4.67 -2.20
CA LEU A 87 -5.09 6.01 -1.81
C LEU A 87 -6.14 6.74 -0.95
N HIS A 88 -7.40 6.72 -1.38
CA HIS A 88 -8.49 7.34 -0.62
C HIS A 88 -8.68 6.65 0.74
N ALA A 89 -8.61 5.32 0.78
CA ALA A 89 -8.66 4.58 2.04
C ALA A 89 -7.50 4.95 3.00
N CYS A 90 -6.30 5.22 2.47
CA CYS A 90 -5.20 5.77 3.27
C CYS A 90 -5.54 7.17 3.82
N ALA A 91 -6.03 8.07 2.95
CA ALA A 91 -6.34 9.45 3.31
C ALA A 91 -7.46 9.56 4.36
N GLU A 92 -8.52 8.80 4.18
CA GLU A 92 -9.68 8.76 5.09
C GLU A 92 -9.34 8.21 6.47
N ASN A 93 -8.25 7.48 6.61
CA ASN A 93 -7.84 6.83 7.84
C ASN A 93 -6.49 7.33 8.40
N ASP A 94 -6.01 8.48 7.95
CA ASP A 94 -4.75 9.08 8.41
C ASP A 94 -3.54 8.13 8.29
N VAL A 95 -3.48 7.31 7.24
CA VAL A 95 -2.31 6.52 6.91
C VAL A 95 -1.42 7.31 5.96
N PRO A 96 -0.23 7.73 6.38
CA PRO A 96 0.50 8.80 5.67
C PRO A 96 1.20 8.34 4.39
N ILE A 97 1.36 7.03 4.19
CA ILE A 97 2.13 6.50 3.07
C ILE A 97 1.38 5.34 2.42
N MET A 98 1.29 5.38 1.09
CA MET A 98 0.85 4.27 0.25
C MET A 98 2.04 3.77 -0.58
N VAL A 99 2.39 2.50 -0.47
CA VAL A 99 3.46 1.87 -1.26
C VAL A 99 2.87 1.23 -2.49
N VAL A 100 3.46 1.49 -3.65
CA VAL A 100 3.00 1.02 -4.96
C VAL A 100 4.13 0.35 -5.72
N HIS A 101 3.90 -0.84 -6.24
CA HIS A 101 4.78 -1.50 -7.20
C HIS A 101 4.41 -1.08 -8.62
N PRO A 102 5.33 -0.50 -9.38
CA PRO A 102 5.08 -0.17 -10.79
C PRO A 102 4.93 -1.40 -11.68
N ILE A 103 5.57 -2.50 -11.31
CA ILE A 103 5.54 -3.79 -12.03
C ILE A 103 5.47 -4.94 -11.04
N ILE A 104 5.21 -6.16 -11.56
CA ILE A 104 5.32 -7.40 -10.82
C ILE A 104 6.43 -8.27 -11.41
N GLY A 105 7.15 -8.99 -10.54
CA GLY A 105 8.20 -9.92 -10.97
C GLY A 105 9.50 -9.25 -11.41
N MET A 106 10.31 -10.01 -12.15
CA MET A 106 11.67 -9.65 -12.56
C MET A 106 11.82 -9.48 -14.07
N ASP A 107 10.72 -9.56 -14.81
CA ASP A 107 10.73 -9.35 -16.26
C ASP A 107 10.92 -7.86 -16.57
N LYS A 108 11.70 -7.59 -17.62
CA LYS A 108 11.96 -6.21 -18.03
C LYS A 108 10.72 -5.61 -18.68
N HIS A 109 10.28 -4.51 -18.13
CA HIS A 109 9.17 -3.73 -18.68
C HIS A 109 9.67 -2.39 -19.22
N THR A 110 9.24 -2.08 -20.44
CA THR A 110 9.46 -0.75 -21.01
C THR A 110 8.28 0.14 -20.66
N PRO A 111 8.51 1.30 -20.05
CA PRO A 111 7.43 2.25 -19.79
C PRO A 111 6.69 2.63 -21.07
N THR A 112 5.37 2.54 -21.05
CA THR A 112 4.50 2.94 -22.17
C THR A 112 3.86 4.29 -21.87
N PRO A 113 3.48 5.08 -22.91
CA PRO A 113 2.73 6.32 -22.70
C PRO A 113 1.45 6.12 -21.90
N LEU A 114 0.75 5.00 -22.14
CA LEU A 114 -0.48 4.65 -21.44
C LEU A 114 -0.24 4.37 -19.94
N GLY A 115 0.82 3.64 -19.61
CA GLY A 115 1.20 3.40 -18.21
C GLY A 115 1.58 4.70 -17.49
N ILE A 116 2.31 5.59 -18.18
CA ILE A 116 2.65 6.91 -17.63
C ILE A 116 1.38 7.74 -17.37
N GLU A 117 0.39 7.70 -18.28
CA GLU A 117 -0.90 8.36 -18.07
C GLU A 117 -1.64 7.83 -16.85
N ARG A 118 -1.72 6.49 -16.70
CA ARG A 118 -2.38 5.83 -15.56
C ARG A 118 -1.73 6.19 -14.22
N PHE A 119 -0.39 6.18 -14.17
CA PHE A 119 0.33 6.68 -13.00
C PHE A 119 0.14 8.18 -12.77
N GLY A 120 0.04 8.97 -13.84
CA GLY A 120 -0.27 10.39 -13.77
C GLY A 120 -1.63 10.65 -13.11
N ARG A 121 -2.65 9.82 -13.37
CA ARG A 121 -3.96 9.87 -12.68
C ARG A 121 -3.81 9.62 -11.19
N LEU A 122 -3.06 8.60 -10.78
CA LEU A 122 -2.79 8.31 -9.37
C LEU A 122 -2.08 9.47 -8.67
N VAL A 123 -1.04 10.04 -9.31
CA VAL A 123 -0.29 11.19 -8.77
C VAL A 123 -1.19 12.41 -8.62
N ALA A 124 -2.01 12.71 -9.63
CA ALA A 124 -2.95 13.84 -9.59
C ALA A 124 -4.01 13.68 -8.47
N GLU A 125 -4.43 12.46 -8.16
CA GLU A 125 -5.29 12.21 -6.99
C GLU A 125 -4.50 12.33 -5.67
N ALA A 126 -3.26 11.85 -5.63
CA ALA A 126 -2.42 11.95 -4.43
C ALA A 126 -2.15 13.41 -4.03
N GLU A 127 -1.97 14.32 -4.99
CA GLU A 127 -1.77 15.75 -4.75
C GLU A 127 -2.94 16.43 -4.01
N LYS A 128 -4.14 15.82 -4.05
CA LYS A 128 -5.33 16.30 -3.33
C LYS A 128 -5.43 15.79 -1.88
N THR A 129 -4.51 14.94 -1.46
CA THR A 129 -4.51 14.27 -0.16
C THR A 129 -3.21 14.52 0.60
N PRO A 130 -3.18 14.28 1.92
CA PRO A 130 -1.93 14.31 2.70
C PRO A 130 -1.06 13.05 2.50
N VAL A 131 -1.51 12.08 1.72
CA VAL A 131 -0.84 10.79 1.55
C VAL A 131 0.32 10.89 0.57
N ARG A 132 1.46 10.34 0.93
CA ARG A 132 2.60 10.19 0.02
C ARG A 132 2.52 8.85 -0.69
N VAL A 133 2.58 8.86 -2.01
CA VAL A 133 2.76 7.63 -2.80
C VAL A 133 4.25 7.35 -2.91
N ALA A 134 4.67 6.20 -2.40
CA ALA A 134 6.03 5.70 -2.48
C ALA A 134 6.09 4.61 -3.55
N PHE A 135 6.74 4.88 -4.67
CA PHE A 135 7.02 3.86 -5.67
C PHE A 135 8.18 2.99 -5.19
N GLU A 136 7.90 1.70 -5.00
CA GLU A 136 8.91 0.74 -4.65
C GLU A 136 9.57 0.21 -5.94
N ASN A 137 10.86 0.46 -6.07
CA ASN A 137 11.62 -0.09 -7.18
C ASN A 137 11.83 -1.59 -6.93
N VAL A 138 11.28 -2.38 -7.83
CA VAL A 138 11.52 -3.81 -7.92
C VAL A 138 12.47 -4.08 -9.08
N GLU A 139 13.18 -5.20 -9.04
CA GLU A 139 14.02 -5.61 -10.16
C GLU A 139 13.18 -5.74 -11.44
N GLY A 140 13.74 -5.35 -12.59
CA GLY A 140 13.09 -5.46 -13.90
C GLY A 140 12.66 -4.14 -14.55
N ILE A 141 12.78 -3.00 -13.87
CA ILE A 141 12.66 -1.68 -14.52
C ILE A 141 14.03 -1.18 -14.94
N GLU A 142 14.21 -0.91 -16.24
CA GLU A 142 15.39 -0.23 -16.83
C GLU A 142 15.04 1.18 -17.26
#